data_9dde08f7cd690d96bd454c7c8dbfe598
#
_entry.id   9dde08f7cd690d96bd454c7c8dbfe598
#
_cell.length_a   1.000
_cell.length_b   1.000
_cell.length_c   1.000
_cell.angle_alpha   90.00
_cell.angle_beta   90.00
_cell.angle_gamma   90.00
#
_symmetry.space_group_name_H-M   'P 1'
#
loop_
_entity.id
_entity.type
_entity.pdbx_description
1 polymer ?
#
loop_
_entity_poly.entity_id
_entity_poly.type
_entity_poly.pdbx_seq_one_letter_code
_entity_poly.pdbx_strand_id
1 'polypeptide(L)'
;VALPREKPAPITVEVGGKISTTDGSHPPALKQMRVELNSAGKIETEGLPACKASLLQSTNITEARSLCGAALVGKGTFQAQIAFSGKPIVVNGEALVFNGIVGKRPEMLIHIYIASPVRVTLVIPIKISHQKGQFGTVLTTNVPSLAAGFGSITELQLKIGREYRYHGVRRSYLSAACAAPPGFPGAPFSFARGTFTFTAGHTLHTTLTRNCKVRK
;
A
#
# COMPACT_ATOMS: atom_id res chain seq x y z
N VAL A 1 -6.21 -15.30 -11.36
CA VAL A 1 -6.18 -14.29 -12.42
C VAL A 1 -5.47 -14.85 -13.65
N ALA A 2 -6.01 -14.59 -14.86
CA ALA A 2 -5.38 -14.97 -16.12
C ALA A 2 -4.50 -13.82 -16.63
N LEU A 3 -3.19 -14.05 -16.76
CA LEU A 3 -2.18 -13.06 -17.13
C LEU A 3 -1.33 -13.56 -18.32
N PRO A 4 -0.82 -12.65 -19.17
CA PRO A 4 0.17 -13.04 -20.18
C PRO A 4 1.43 -13.61 -19.54
N ARG A 5 2.15 -14.46 -20.24
CA ARG A 5 3.39 -15.07 -19.74
C ARG A 5 4.55 -14.05 -19.71
N GLU A 6 4.74 -13.30 -20.77
CA GLU A 6 5.95 -12.50 -21.00
C GLU A 6 5.71 -10.99 -20.83
N LYS A 7 4.62 -10.46 -21.39
CA LYS A 7 4.32 -9.03 -21.34
C LYS A 7 3.37 -8.74 -20.17
N PRO A 8 3.79 -7.95 -19.17
CA PRO A 8 2.92 -7.58 -18.08
C PRO A 8 1.64 -6.90 -18.58
N ALA A 9 0.50 -7.31 -18.04
CA ALA A 9 -0.80 -6.71 -18.31
C ALA A 9 -1.25 -5.86 -17.11
N PRO A 10 -2.07 -4.82 -17.34
CA PRO A 10 -2.69 -4.05 -16.27
C PRO A 10 -3.41 -4.93 -15.26
N ILE A 11 -3.16 -4.65 -13.98
CA ILE A 11 -3.85 -5.31 -12.87
C ILE A 11 -4.35 -4.29 -11.85
N THR A 12 -5.35 -4.70 -11.08
CA THR A 12 -5.74 -4.08 -9.83
C THR A 12 -5.44 -5.05 -8.70
N VAL A 13 -4.83 -4.55 -7.64
CA VAL A 13 -4.48 -5.35 -6.45
C VAL A 13 -5.36 -4.90 -5.29
N GLU A 14 -6.01 -5.86 -4.66
CA GLU A 14 -6.67 -5.67 -3.38
C GLU A 14 -5.76 -6.25 -2.31
N VAL A 15 -5.35 -5.40 -1.37
CA VAL A 15 -4.47 -5.75 -0.26
C VAL A 15 -5.08 -5.28 1.03
N GLY A 16 -5.02 -6.12 2.05
CA GLY A 16 -5.49 -5.78 3.38
C GLY A 16 -4.72 -6.50 4.46
N GLY A 17 -4.77 -5.94 5.64
CA GLY A 17 -4.20 -6.52 6.84
C GLY A 17 -4.96 -6.06 8.07
N LYS A 18 -5.00 -6.93 9.07
CA LYS A 18 -5.57 -6.66 10.39
C LYS A 18 -4.53 -7.00 11.45
N ILE A 19 -4.40 -6.13 12.43
CA ILE A 19 -3.53 -6.28 13.59
C ILE A 19 -4.41 -6.40 14.82
N SER A 20 -4.26 -7.47 15.57
CA SER A 20 -4.97 -7.71 16.83
C SER A 20 -4.06 -8.44 17.81
N THR A 21 -4.34 -8.29 19.09
CA THR A 21 -3.74 -9.09 20.17
C THR A 21 -4.64 -10.28 20.48
N THR A 22 -4.07 -11.34 21.01
CA THR A 22 -4.83 -12.56 21.37
C THR A 22 -5.76 -12.35 22.56
N ASP A 23 -5.42 -11.42 23.44
CA ASP A 23 -6.18 -11.06 24.65
C ASP A 23 -7.17 -9.90 24.42
N GLY A 24 -7.27 -9.36 23.19
CA GLY A 24 -8.15 -8.25 22.86
C GLY A 24 -7.66 -6.88 23.37
N SER A 25 -6.47 -6.79 23.94
CA SER A 25 -5.86 -5.54 24.36
C SER A 25 -5.54 -4.63 23.16
N HIS A 26 -5.22 -3.35 23.42
CA HIS A 26 -4.78 -2.42 22.39
C HIS A 26 -3.51 -2.92 21.71
N PRO A 27 -3.51 -3.17 20.40
CA PRO A 27 -2.35 -3.72 19.72
C PRO A 27 -1.21 -2.69 19.62
N PRO A 28 0.06 -3.15 19.65
CA PRO A 28 1.20 -2.27 19.45
C PRO A 28 1.14 -1.63 18.06
N ALA A 29 1.55 -0.37 17.97
CA ALA A 29 1.56 0.33 16.69
C ALA A 29 2.60 -0.27 15.74
N LEU A 30 2.22 -0.38 14.46
CA LEU A 30 3.15 -0.71 13.40
C LEU A 30 4.15 0.43 13.24
N LYS A 31 5.44 0.14 13.42
CA LYS A 31 6.54 1.10 13.33
C LYS A 31 7.18 1.10 11.94
N GLN A 32 7.38 -0.09 11.40
CA GLN A 32 8.06 -0.25 10.11
C GLN A 32 7.43 -1.38 9.30
N MET A 33 7.34 -1.18 8.01
CA MET A 33 6.89 -2.20 7.05
C MET A 33 7.91 -2.31 5.91
N ARG A 34 8.21 -3.55 5.54
CA ARG A 34 8.93 -3.91 4.32
C ARG A 34 8.12 -4.97 3.59
N VAL A 35 7.70 -4.68 2.37
CA VAL A 35 7.00 -5.62 1.50
C VAL A 35 7.79 -5.80 0.21
N GLU A 36 8.08 -7.02 -0.14
CA GLU A 36 8.81 -7.38 -1.34
C GLU A 36 7.85 -8.10 -2.30
N LEU A 37 7.68 -7.53 -3.48
CA LEU A 37 6.77 -8.01 -4.52
C LEU A 37 7.51 -8.85 -5.54
N ASN A 38 6.86 -9.91 -6.02
CA ASN A 38 7.41 -10.79 -7.06
C ASN A 38 7.84 -9.97 -8.30
N SER A 39 8.94 -10.35 -8.91
CA SER A 39 9.52 -9.68 -10.09
C SER A 39 8.63 -9.74 -11.34
N ALA A 40 7.63 -10.63 -11.38
CA ALA A 40 6.60 -10.64 -12.41
C ALA A 40 5.61 -9.46 -12.32
N GLY A 41 5.58 -8.76 -11.18
CA GLY A 41 4.81 -7.53 -10.97
C GLY A 41 5.66 -6.28 -11.12
N LYS A 42 5.06 -5.19 -11.64
CA LYS A 42 5.72 -3.89 -11.83
C LYS A 42 4.84 -2.76 -11.31
N ILE A 43 5.50 -1.72 -10.79
CA ILE A 43 4.92 -0.42 -10.47
C ILE A 43 5.51 0.58 -11.45
N GLU A 44 4.66 1.24 -12.25
CA GLU A 44 5.07 2.24 -13.23
C GLU A 44 4.52 3.61 -12.83
N THR A 45 5.42 4.58 -12.71
CA THR A 45 5.09 5.95 -12.32
C THR A 45 5.30 6.96 -13.44
N GLU A 46 5.99 6.55 -14.52
CA GLU A 46 6.34 7.42 -15.63
C GLU A 46 5.09 7.95 -16.38
N GLY A 47 5.03 9.26 -16.56
CA GLY A 47 3.91 9.92 -17.22
C GLY A 47 2.63 10.04 -16.38
N LEU A 48 2.63 9.50 -15.16
CA LEU A 48 1.52 9.65 -14.23
C LEU A 48 1.74 10.91 -13.38
N PRO A 49 0.73 11.77 -13.21
CA PRO A 49 0.83 12.89 -12.27
C PRO A 49 1.24 12.42 -10.88
N ALA A 50 2.03 13.22 -10.20
CA ALA A 50 2.52 12.90 -8.87
C ALA A 50 2.15 13.99 -7.86
N CYS A 51 1.71 13.58 -6.69
CA CYS A 51 1.38 14.47 -5.59
C CYS A 51 2.60 14.68 -4.67
N LYS A 52 2.89 15.91 -4.29
CA LYS A 52 3.89 16.20 -3.27
C LYS A 52 3.33 15.85 -1.90
N ALA A 53 4.08 15.10 -1.09
CA ALA A 53 3.65 14.71 0.25
C ALA A 53 3.29 15.92 1.14
N SER A 54 3.98 17.05 0.97
CA SER A 54 3.71 18.29 1.70
C SER A 54 2.33 18.90 1.43
N LEU A 55 1.73 18.65 0.26
CA LEU A 55 0.39 19.13 -0.06
C LEU A 55 -0.72 18.35 0.66
N LEU A 56 -0.42 17.14 1.11
CA LEU A 56 -1.39 16.27 1.77
C LEU A 56 -1.38 16.44 3.30
N GLN A 57 -0.35 17.07 3.85
CA GLN A 57 -0.28 17.34 5.28
C GLN A 57 -1.40 18.30 5.69
N SER A 58 -2.09 17.99 6.79
CA SER A 58 -3.19 18.78 7.33
C SER A 58 -4.45 18.88 6.44
N THR A 59 -4.61 17.98 5.45
CA THR A 59 -5.79 17.93 4.59
C THR A 59 -6.79 16.87 5.07
N ASN A 60 -8.08 17.14 4.86
CA ASN A 60 -9.10 16.11 4.92
C ASN A 60 -9.21 15.35 3.58
N ILE A 61 -10.09 14.35 3.49
CA ILE A 61 -10.28 13.52 2.29
C ILE A 61 -10.70 14.33 1.06
N THR A 62 -11.59 15.30 1.22
CA THR A 62 -12.09 16.15 0.11
C THR A 62 -11.00 17.04 -0.41
N GLU A 63 -10.26 17.69 0.47
CA GLU A 63 -9.12 18.54 0.13
C GLU A 63 -8.00 17.75 -0.55
N ALA A 64 -7.65 16.56 -0.02
CA ALA A 64 -6.66 15.69 -0.61
C ALA A 64 -7.04 15.27 -2.05
N ARG A 65 -8.32 14.98 -2.30
CA ARG A 65 -8.84 14.69 -3.65
C ARG A 65 -8.79 15.91 -4.56
N SER A 66 -9.13 17.09 -4.06
CA SER A 66 -9.08 18.33 -4.84
C SER A 66 -7.66 18.67 -5.27
N LEU A 67 -6.70 18.58 -4.34
CA LEU A 67 -5.30 18.95 -4.59
C LEU A 67 -4.55 17.91 -5.42
N CYS A 68 -4.80 16.63 -5.19
CA CYS A 68 -4.00 15.55 -5.75
C CYS A 68 -4.79 14.48 -6.50
N GLY A 69 -6.06 14.72 -6.85
CA GLY A 69 -6.91 13.72 -7.52
C GLY A 69 -6.33 13.21 -8.84
N ALA A 70 -5.60 14.05 -9.57
CA ALA A 70 -4.88 13.64 -10.77
C ALA A 70 -3.79 12.59 -10.53
N ALA A 71 -3.30 12.44 -9.30
CA ALA A 71 -2.30 11.46 -8.89
C ALA A 71 -2.89 10.25 -8.15
N LEU A 72 -4.22 10.19 -7.98
CA LEU A 72 -4.89 9.10 -7.25
C LEU A 72 -4.72 7.78 -8.00
N VAL A 73 -4.18 6.77 -7.33
CA VAL A 73 -3.93 5.41 -7.88
C VAL A 73 -4.68 4.32 -7.12
N GLY A 74 -5.30 4.66 -6.00
CA GLY A 74 -6.08 3.71 -5.23
C GLY A 74 -6.87 4.36 -4.10
N LYS A 75 -7.74 3.58 -3.50
CA LYS A 75 -8.53 3.95 -2.34
C LYS A 75 -8.89 2.72 -1.51
N GLY A 76 -9.36 2.97 -0.31
CA GLY A 76 -9.81 1.90 0.56
C GLY A 76 -10.32 2.43 1.88
N THR A 77 -10.27 1.59 2.90
CA THR A 77 -10.72 1.90 4.25
C THR A 77 -9.64 1.57 5.26
N PHE A 78 -9.69 2.23 6.39
CA PHE A 78 -8.87 1.91 7.54
C PHE A 78 -9.70 1.85 8.81
N GLN A 79 -9.16 1.13 9.79
CA GLN A 79 -9.57 1.21 11.18
C GLN A 79 -8.35 1.54 12.03
N ALA A 80 -8.54 2.39 13.03
CA ALA A 80 -7.52 2.68 14.02
C ALA A 80 -8.15 2.64 15.43
N GLN A 81 -7.30 2.40 16.41
CA GLN A 81 -7.66 2.51 17.82
C GLN A 81 -6.80 3.59 18.47
N ILE A 82 -7.44 4.45 19.27
CA ILE A 82 -6.78 5.52 20.03
C ILE A 82 -7.03 5.26 21.50
N ALA A 83 -5.97 5.00 22.25
CA ALA A 83 -6.03 4.66 23.67
C ALA A 83 -5.31 5.74 24.50
N PHE A 84 -6.06 6.66 25.09
CA PHE A 84 -5.49 7.64 26.03
C PHE A 84 -5.46 7.09 27.46
N SER A 85 -6.63 6.72 27.97
CA SER A 85 -6.84 6.05 29.27
C SER A 85 -8.19 5.32 29.20
N GLY A 86 -8.25 4.08 29.65
CA GLY A 86 -9.46 3.26 29.60
C GLY A 86 -9.64 2.50 28.28
N LYS A 87 -10.88 2.32 27.82
CA LYS A 87 -11.17 1.56 26.59
C LYS A 87 -10.71 2.32 25.34
N PRO A 88 -10.01 1.66 24.40
CA PRO A 88 -9.62 2.29 23.15
C PRO A 88 -10.83 2.77 22.35
N ILE A 89 -10.72 3.97 21.78
CA ILE A 89 -11.70 4.52 20.85
C ILE A 89 -11.40 3.97 19.47
N VAL A 90 -12.36 3.27 18.88
CA VAL A 90 -12.26 2.77 17.50
C VAL A 90 -12.70 3.85 16.53
N VAL A 91 -11.87 4.14 15.55
CA VAL A 91 -12.15 5.09 14.47
C VAL A 91 -12.00 4.39 13.14
N ASN A 92 -12.88 4.72 12.20
CA ASN A 92 -12.88 4.19 10.84
C ASN A 92 -12.89 5.33 9.84
N GLY A 93 -12.39 5.10 8.66
CA GLY A 93 -12.42 6.09 7.60
C GLY A 93 -11.95 5.60 6.25
N GLU A 94 -11.91 6.53 5.31
CA GLU A 94 -11.39 6.28 3.97
C GLU A 94 -9.87 6.51 3.94
N ALA A 95 -9.16 5.64 3.21
CA ALA A 95 -7.76 5.78 2.89
C ALA A 95 -7.61 6.06 1.38
N LEU A 96 -6.78 7.04 1.01
CA LEU A 96 -6.46 7.36 -0.37
C LEU A 96 -5.01 6.98 -0.67
N VAL A 97 -4.77 6.48 -1.88
CA VAL A 97 -3.42 6.12 -2.33
C VAL A 97 -3.06 6.96 -3.54
N PHE A 98 -1.95 7.68 -3.46
CA PHE A 98 -1.48 8.55 -4.52
C PHE A 98 -0.13 8.08 -5.07
N ASN A 99 0.09 8.23 -6.37
CA ASN A 99 1.43 8.34 -6.92
C ASN A 99 2.05 9.64 -6.39
N GLY A 100 3.16 9.56 -5.69
CA GLY A 100 3.68 10.67 -4.93
C GLY A 100 5.15 10.97 -5.16
N ILE A 101 5.56 12.12 -4.64
CA ILE A 101 6.96 12.54 -4.60
C ILE A 101 7.29 13.00 -3.17
N VAL A 102 8.40 12.48 -2.63
CA VAL A 102 9.04 12.95 -1.41
C VAL A 102 10.43 13.47 -1.77
N GLY A 103 10.62 14.77 -1.64
CA GLY A 103 11.81 15.43 -2.22
C GLY A 103 11.81 15.30 -3.74
N LYS A 104 12.78 14.53 -4.29
CA LYS A 104 12.88 14.25 -5.74
C LYS A 104 12.60 12.77 -6.08
N ARG A 105 12.16 11.97 -5.11
CA ARG A 105 12.00 10.52 -5.30
C ARG A 105 10.54 10.16 -5.49
N PRO A 106 10.20 9.33 -6.50
CA PRO A 106 8.86 8.79 -6.62
C PRO A 106 8.60 7.81 -5.47
N GLU A 107 7.46 7.96 -4.84
CA GLU A 107 6.98 7.13 -3.73
C GLU A 107 5.47 6.89 -3.89
N MET A 108 4.93 5.93 -3.16
CA MET A 108 3.48 5.79 -2.99
C MET A 108 3.12 6.50 -1.67
N LEU A 109 2.06 7.32 -1.69
CA LEU A 109 1.59 8.00 -0.49
C LEU A 109 0.23 7.44 -0.09
N ILE A 110 0.10 6.98 1.15
CA ILE A 110 -1.20 6.67 1.74
C ILE A 110 -1.62 7.86 2.60
N HIS A 111 -2.79 8.42 2.31
CA HIS A 111 -3.40 9.50 3.07
C HIS A 111 -4.59 8.96 3.85
N ILE A 112 -4.60 9.23 5.14
CA ILE A 112 -5.64 8.86 6.11
C ILE A 112 -6.04 10.12 6.86
N TYR A 113 -7.35 10.32 7.04
CA TYR A 113 -7.87 11.43 7.84
C TYR A 113 -8.84 10.90 8.91
N ILE A 114 -8.60 11.30 10.14
CA ILE A 114 -9.43 11.04 11.31
C ILE A 114 -10.08 12.37 11.72
N ALA A 115 -11.40 12.42 11.73
CA ALA A 115 -12.14 13.63 12.08
C ALA A 115 -12.45 13.74 13.58
N SER A 116 -12.56 12.61 14.27
CA SER A 116 -12.95 12.52 15.69
C SER A 116 -12.26 11.31 16.33
N PRO A 117 -11.88 11.35 17.59
CA PRO A 117 -12.10 12.42 18.58
C PRO A 117 -11.15 13.63 18.41
N VAL A 118 -10.06 13.46 17.70
CA VAL A 118 -9.09 14.52 17.38
C VAL A 118 -8.85 14.52 15.87
N ARG A 119 -8.82 15.70 15.25
CA ARG A 119 -8.52 15.82 13.83
C ARG A 119 -7.06 15.50 13.57
N VAL A 120 -6.80 14.42 12.83
CA VAL A 120 -5.45 13.97 12.48
C VAL A 120 -5.41 13.62 11.01
N THR A 121 -4.44 14.20 10.30
CA THR A 121 -4.04 13.76 8.97
C THR A 121 -2.78 12.93 9.10
N LEU A 122 -2.79 11.72 8.56
CA LEU A 122 -1.62 10.85 8.49
C LEU A 122 -1.26 10.63 7.02
N VAL A 123 -0.06 11.04 6.65
CA VAL A 123 0.51 10.77 5.33
C VAL A 123 1.65 9.77 5.52
N ILE A 124 1.49 8.59 4.93
CA ILE A 124 2.46 7.49 5.04
C ILE A 124 3.19 7.37 3.70
N PRO A 125 4.43 7.85 3.59
CA PRO A 125 5.24 7.67 2.40
C PRO A 125 5.79 6.26 2.35
N ILE A 126 5.60 5.59 1.21
CA ILE A 126 6.11 4.25 0.95
C ILE A 126 7.15 4.37 -0.15
N LYS A 127 8.40 4.19 0.22
CA LYS A 127 9.53 4.18 -0.71
C LYS A 127 9.45 2.97 -1.62
N ILE A 128 9.58 3.21 -2.92
CA ILE A 128 9.66 2.18 -3.95
C ILE A 128 11.13 2.02 -4.33
N SER A 129 11.64 0.80 -4.24
CA SER A 129 12.99 0.46 -4.69
C SER A 129 12.99 -0.87 -5.45
N HIS A 130 14.06 -1.14 -6.20
CA HIS A 130 14.18 -2.33 -7.02
C HIS A 130 15.40 -3.13 -6.61
N GLN A 131 15.29 -4.45 -6.72
CA GLN A 131 16.38 -5.40 -6.48
C GLN A 131 16.32 -6.54 -7.50
N LYS A 132 17.43 -7.28 -7.63
CA LYS A 132 17.48 -8.48 -8.48
C LYS A 132 16.91 -9.69 -7.74
N GLY A 133 16.39 -10.67 -8.47
CA GLY A 133 15.91 -11.94 -7.94
C GLY A 133 14.40 -12.12 -8.02
N GLN A 134 13.89 -13.09 -7.26
CA GLN A 134 12.48 -13.46 -7.26
C GLN A 134 11.55 -12.30 -6.86
N PHE A 135 11.99 -11.44 -5.96
CA PHE A 135 11.26 -10.26 -5.50
C PHE A 135 11.95 -9.01 -6.06
N GLY A 136 11.40 -8.46 -7.14
CA GLY A 136 12.02 -7.36 -7.89
C GLY A 136 11.72 -5.97 -7.36
N THR A 137 10.57 -5.76 -6.71
CA THR A 137 10.15 -4.48 -6.15
C THR A 137 10.05 -4.56 -4.63
N VAL A 138 10.64 -3.58 -3.96
CA VAL A 138 10.63 -3.48 -2.50
C VAL A 138 9.96 -2.19 -2.07
N LEU A 139 8.94 -2.31 -1.25
CA LEU A 139 8.20 -1.24 -0.63
C LEU A 139 8.60 -1.13 0.83
N THR A 140 9.09 0.03 1.25
CA THR A 140 9.48 0.25 2.65
C THR A 140 8.87 1.54 3.19
N THR A 141 8.42 1.51 4.43
CA THR A 141 7.98 2.71 5.13
C THR A 141 8.27 2.63 6.62
N ASN A 142 8.54 3.80 7.21
CA ASN A 142 8.39 4.02 8.63
C ASN A 142 7.01 4.65 8.83
N VAL A 143 6.14 3.95 9.55
CA VAL A 143 4.79 4.44 9.82
C VAL A 143 4.86 5.57 10.85
N PRO A 144 4.36 6.77 10.52
CA PRO A 144 4.35 7.86 11.47
C PRO A 144 3.50 7.53 12.71
N SER A 145 3.89 8.10 13.84
CA SER A 145 3.14 7.95 15.08
C SER A 145 1.74 8.56 14.96
N LEU A 146 0.72 7.82 15.33
CA LEU A 146 -0.65 8.28 15.37
C LEU A 146 -1.00 8.76 16.79
N ALA A 147 -1.64 9.94 16.91
CA ALA A 147 -2.08 10.53 18.18
C ALA A 147 -0.96 10.54 19.24
N ALA A 148 0.22 11.07 18.88
CA ALA A 148 1.40 11.16 19.76
C ALA A 148 1.84 9.80 20.37
N GLY A 149 1.57 8.69 19.66
CA GLY A 149 1.91 7.33 20.13
C GLY A 149 0.79 6.57 20.82
N PHE A 150 -0.34 7.22 21.08
CA PHE A 150 -1.51 6.57 21.68
C PHE A 150 -2.43 5.88 20.66
N GLY A 151 -2.10 5.93 19.38
CA GLY A 151 -2.91 5.37 18.31
C GLY A 151 -2.20 4.27 17.52
N SER A 152 -2.97 3.25 17.12
CA SER A 152 -2.53 2.17 16.23
C SER A 152 -3.51 2.00 15.08
N ILE A 153 -3.00 1.89 13.85
CA ILE A 153 -3.80 1.42 12.72
C ILE A 153 -3.99 -0.08 12.91
N THR A 154 -5.24 -0.50 13.07
CA THR A 154 -5.59 -1.89 13.36
C THR A 154 -6.08 -2.65 12.14
N GLU A 155 -6.58 -1.95 11.12
CA GLU A 155 -6.98 -2.55 9.86
C GLU A 155 -6.76 -1.57 8.71
N LEU A 156 -6.31 -2.11 7.57
CA LEU A 156 -6.18 -1.37 6.33
C LEU A 156 -6.61 -2.27 5.18
N GLN A 157 -7.54 -1.79 4.34
CA GLN A 157 -7.99 -2.44 3.13
C GLN A 157 -7.84 -1.47 1.97
N LEU A 158 -7.05 -1.82 0.97
CA LEU A 158 -6.74 -0.95 -0.16
C LEU A 158 -7.01 -1.67 -1.48
N LYS A 159 -7.57 -0.93 -2.43
CA LYS A 159 -7.67 -1.33 -3.83
C LYS A 159 -6.83 -0.36 -4.65
N ILE A 160 -5.74 -0.87 -5.26
CA ILE A 160 -4.74 -0.09 -5.97
C ILE A 160 -4.66 -0.56 -7.41
N GLY A 161 -4.72 0.39 -8.33
CA GLY A 161 -4.62 0.15 -9.77
C GLY A 161 -5.20 1.32 -10.55
N ARG A 162 -4.46 1.78 -11.55
CA ARG A 162 -4.88 2.87 -12.42
C ARG A 162 -4.29 2.68 -13.81
N GLU A 163 -5.15 2.74 -14.82
CA GLU A 163 -4.72 2.82 -16.21
C GLU A 163 -4.72 4.29 -16.64
N TYR A 164 -3.75 4.66 -17.50
CA TYR A 164 -3.59 6.00 -18.02
C TYR A 164 -2.97 5.98 -19.42
N ARG A 165 -2.95 7.11 -20.11
CA ARG A 165 -2.27 7.27 -21.39
C ARG A 165 -1.07 8.19 -21.23
N TYR A 166 0.05 7.78 -21.83
CA TYR A 166 1.27 8.57 -21.89
C TYR A 166 1.89 8.44 -23.28
N HIS A 167 2.11 9.55 -23.97
CA HIS A 167 2.54 9.60 -25.36
C HIS A 167 1.69 8.70 -26.30
N GLY A 168 0.37 8.69 -26.11
CA GLY A 168 -0.56 7.87 -26.88
C GLY A 168 -0.61 6.39 -26.49
N VAL A 169 0.33 5.90 -25.67
CA VAL A 169 0.42 4.51 -25.24
C VAL A 169 -0.40 4.31 -23.95
N ARG A 170 -1.20 3.24 -23.90
CA ARG A 170 -1.90 2.81 -22.69
C ARG A 170 -0.91 2.18 -21.72
N ARG A 171 -0.86 2.71 -20.51
CA ARG A 171 -0.03 2.26 -19.40
C ARG A 171 -0.87 1.96 -18.17
N SER A 172 -0.28 1.30 -17.19
CA SER A 172 -0.92 1.02 -15.90
C SER A 172 0.06 1.26 -14.77
N TYR A 173 -0.43 1.83 -13.67
CA TYR A 173 0.34 1.98 -12.44
C TYR A 173 0.82 0.63 -11.89
N LEU A 174 -0.05 -0.40 -11.99
CA LEU A 174 0.31 -1.77 -11.63
C LEU A 174 0.11 -2.69 -12.83
N SER A 175 1.11 -3.48 -13.12
CA SER A 175 1.05 -4.52 -14.15
C SER A 175 1.71 -5.80 -13.68
N ALA A 176 1.29 -6.95 -14.21
CA ALA A 176 1.88 -8.23 -13.89
C ALA A 176 1.83 -9.22 -15.05
N ALA A 177 2.76 -10.18 -15.04
CA ALA A 177 2.78 -11.34 -15.89
C ALA A 177 2.59 -12.62 -15.05
N CYS A 178 2.26 -13.74 -15.71
CA CYS A 178 2.23 -15.03 -15.05
C CYS A 178 3.60 -15.71 -15.13
N ALA A 179 4.26 -15.89 -13.99
CA ALA A 179 5.59 -16.50 -13.89
C ALA A 179 5.58 -18.05 -14.04
N ALA A 180 4.55 -18.63 -14.70
CA ALA A 180 4.50 -20.05 -14.93
C ALA A 180 5.60 -20.52 -15.89
N PRO A 181 6.29 -21.64 -15.62
CA PRO A 181 7.29 -22.19 -16.53
C PRO A 181 6.74 -22.46 -17.93
N PRO A 182 7.57 -22.48 -18.98
CA PRO A 182 7.18 -22.87 -20.32
C PRO A 182 6.45 -24.22 -20.33
N GLY A 183 5.36 -24.34 -21.09
CA GLY A 183 4.54 -25.57 -21.17
C GLY A 183 3.45 -25.69 -20.10
N PHE A 184 3.55 -24.97 -18.98
CA PHE A 184 2.52 -25.03 -17.92
C PHE A 184 1.45 -23.96 -18.12
N PRO A 185 0.14 -24.32 -17.98
CA PRO A 185 -0.96 -23.38 -18.14
C PRO A 185 -1.11 -22.40 -16.96
N GLY A 186 -0.34 -22.60 -15.89
CA GLY A 186 -0.33 -21.78 -14.68
C GLY A 186 0.65 -22.33 -13.66
N ALA A 187 0.86 -21.57 -12.59
CA ALA A 187 1.68 -22.00 -11.46
C ALA A 187 1.31 -21.25 -10.17
N PRO A 188 1.53 -21.87 -8.99
CA PRO A 188 1.63 -21.14 -7.74
C PRO A 188 2.95 -20.37 -7.71
N PHE A 189 2.93 -19.19 -7.14
CA PHE A 189 4.14 -18.38 -6.95
C PHE A 189 4.04 -17.53 -5.68
N SER A 190 5.17 -17.23 -5.08
CA SER A 190 5.26 -16.29 -3.96
C SER A 190 4.99 -14.88 -4.50
N PHE A 191 3.78 -14.36 -4.28
CA PHE A 191 3.34 -13.06 -4.77
C PHE A 191 4.03 -11.92 -4.03
N ALA A 192 4.08 -12.02 -2.70
CA ALA A 192 4.71 -11.03 -1.84
C ALA A 192 5.23 -11.68 -0.56
N ARG A 193 6.26 -11.11 0.02
CA ARG A 193 6.64 -11.36 1.41
C ARG A 193 6.71 -10.05 2.18
N GLY A 194 6.28 -10.09 3.45
CA GLY A 194 6.22 -8.92 4.31
C GLY A 194 7.00 -9.12 5.59
N THR A 195 7.62 -8.05 6.06
CA THR A 195 8.22 -7.92 7.39
C THR A 195 7.61 -6.71 8.05
N PHE A 196 7.06 -6.89 9.23
CA PHE A 196 6.32 -5.87 9.99
C PHE A 196 6.92 -5.77 11.39
N THR A 197 7.46 -4.61 11.73
CA THR A 197 8.06 -4.34 13.04
C THR A 197 7.16 -3.38 13.82
N PHE A 198 6.88 -3.73 15.07
CA PHE A 198 5.98 -3.01 15.97
C PHE A 198 6.74 -2.24 17.04
N THR A 199 6.08 -1.29 17.70
CA THR A 199 6.67 -0.44 18.76
C THR A 199 7.20 -1.26 19.94
N ALA A 200 6.59 -2.39 20.25
CA ALA A 200 7.04 -3.32 21.29
C ALA A 200 8.28 -4.17 20.91
N GLY A 201 8.89 -3.91 19.73
CA GLY A 201 10.06 -4.65 19.25
C GLY A 201 9.75 -5.99 18.59
N HIS A 202 8.49 -6.42 18.55
CA HIS A 202 8.07 -7.62 17.85
C HIS A 202 8.15 -7.44 16.34
N THR A 203 8.58 -8.49 15.65
CA THR A 203 8.63 -8.54 14.18
C THR A 203 7.86 -9.75 13.68
N LEU A 204 6.97 -9.53 12.72
CA LEU A 204 6.21 -10.57 12.04
C LEU A 204 6.67 -10.70 10.59
N HIS A 205 6.75 -11.94 10.13
CA HIS A 205 7.06 -12.27 8.74
C HIS A 205 5.89 -13.03 8.11
N THR A 206 5.61 -12.75 6.86
CA THR A 206 4.59 -13.46 6.10
C THR A 206 5.01 -13.62 4.65
N THR A 207 4.52 -14.69 4.01
CA THR A 207 4.65 -14.88 2.57
C THR A 207 3.28 -15.21 1.99
N LEU A 208 2.87 -14.45 1.00
CA LEU A 208 1.62 -14.63 0.30
C LEU A 208 1.85 -15.38 -1.00
N THR A 209 1.27 -16.56 -1.12
CA THR A 209 1.28 -17.35 -2.36
C THR A 209 -0.01 -17.09 -3.14
N ARG A 210 0.10 -16.99 -4.45
CA ARG A 210 -1.01 -16.82 -5.38
C ARG A 210 -0.84 -17.76 -6.57
N ASN A 211 -1.97 -18.12 -7.20
CA ASN A 211 -1.98 -18.86 -8.45
C ASN A 211 -2.20 -17.91 -9.61
N CYS A 212 -1.40 -18.02 -10.66
CA CYS A 212 -1.71 -17.42 -11.94
C CYS A 212 -2.03 -18.47 -12.99
N LYS A 213 -2.88 -18.11 -13.95
CA LYS A 213 -3.13 -18.87 -15.18
C LYS A 213 -2.55 -18.08 -16.35
N VAL A 214 -1.90 -18.77 -17.27
CA VAL A 214 -1.41 -18.13 -18.48
C VAL A 214 -2.59 -17.86 -19.40
N ARG A 215 -2.74 -16.61 -19.82
CA ARG A 215 -3.72 -16.24 -20.85
C ARG A 215 -3.25 -16.81 -22.20
N LYS A 216 -4.14 -17.54 -22.87
CA LYS A 216 -3.96 -17.96 -24.27
C LYS A 216 -4.05 -16.75 -25.19
#